data_9cd7f23908ac5756363f9c6201a4a2a3
#
_entry.id   9cd7f23908ac5756363f9c6201a4a2a3
#
_cell.length_a   1.000
_cell.length_b   1.000
_cell.length_c   1.000
_cell.angle_alpha   90.00
_cell.angle_beta   90.00
_cell.angle_gamma   90.00
#
_symmetry.space_group_name_H-M   'P 1'
#
loop_
_entity.id
_entity.type
_entity.pdbx_description
1 polymer ?
#
loop_
_entity_poly.entity_id
_entity_poly.type
_entity_poly.pdbx_seq_one_letter_code
_entity_poly.pdbx_strand_id
1 'polypeptide(L)'
;MEGVPPYKPDPAKVHAALDTQLSSLDEPPYDGPTGVAALLDACVSVVLRAFEREIRPEREITRFAVRHLLDRLATAAPGRTVEVRVPPYAAVQCVAGPRHTRGTPPNVVETDARTWLDLATGRLTWPAAMAAGKVAASGARADLSEHLPLR
;
A
#
# COMPACT_ATOMS: atom_id res chain seq x y z
N MET A 1 3.61 15.21 -19.42
CA MET A 1 3.46 13.80 -19.13
C MET A 1 2.27 13.60 -18.20
N GLU A 2 1.37 12.76 -18.61
CA GLU A 2 0.20 12.49 -17.81
C GLU A 2 0.56 11.64 -16.60
N GLY A 3 0.28 12.13 -15.41
CA GLY A 3 0.40 11.35 -14.21
C GLY A 3 -0.73 10.33 -14.11
N VAL A 4 -0.52 9.29 -13.33
CA VAL A 4 -1.58 8.34 -12.99
C VAL A 4 -2.66 9.10 -12.21
N PRO A 5 -3.95 8.98 -12.57
CA PRO A 5 -5.00 9.62 -11.78
C PRO A 5 -4.94 9.19 -10.32
N PRO A 6 -5.20 10.11 -9.37
CA PRO A 6 -5.22 9.71 -7.96
C PRO A 6 -6.27 8.63 -7.72
N TYR A 7 -5.96 7.70 -6.81
CA TYR A 7 -6.87 6.64 -6.44
C TYR A 7 -8.04 7.22 -5.65
N LYS A 8 -9.21 7.23 -6.27
CA LYS A 8 -10.43 7.78 -5.67
C LYS A 8 -11.57 6.76 -5.79
N PRO A 9 -11.61 5.77 -4.92
CA PRO A 9 -12.72 4.83 -4.90
C PRO A 9 -13.99 5.52 -4.40
N ASP A 10 -15.14 4.87 -4.64
CA ASP A 10 -16.42 5.36 -4.13
C ASP A 10 -16.41 5.42 -2.59
N PRO A 11 -16.56 6.60 -1.98
CA PRO A 11 -16.53 6.74 -0.52
C PRO A 11 -17.55 5.84 0.20
N ALA A 12 -18.72 5.65 -0.37
CA ALA A 12 -19.74 4.80 0.24
C ALA A 12 -19.28 3.34 0.34
N LYS A 13 -18.57 2.85 -0.69
CA LYS A 13 -18.02 1.48 -0.69
C LYS A 13 -16.89 1.35 0.32
N VAL A 14 -16.03 2.35 0.41
CA VAL A 14 -14.93 2.37 1.39
C VAL A 14 -15.50 2.35 2.80
N HIS A 15 -16.50 3.22 3.08
CA HIS A 15 -17.14 3.29 4.38
C HIS A 15 -17.79 1.96 4.77
N ALA A 16 -18.49 1.33 3.84
CA ALA A 16 -19.14 0.04 4.08
C ALA A 16 -18.12 -1.06 4.40
N ALA A 17 -17.02 -1.12 3.65
CA ALA A 17 -15.94 -2.09 3.92
C ALA A 17 -15.29 -1.84 5.28
N LEU A 18 -15.11 -0.58 5.64
CA LEU A 18 -14.56 -0.17 6.93
C LEU A 18 -15.45 -0.64 8.08
N ASP A 19 -16.76 -0.39 7.99
CA ASP A 19 -17.71 -0.79 9.03
C ASP A 19 -17.82 -2.33 9.15
N THR A 20 -17.76 -3.04 8.03
CA THR A 20 -17.74 -4.50 8.03
C THR A 20 -16.53 -5.02 8.80
N GLN A 21 -15.36 -4.47 8.54
CA GLN A 21 -14.14 -4.88 9.25
C GLN A 21 -14.19 -4.51 10.73
N LEU A 22 -14.67 -3.32 11.07
CA LEU A 22 -14.81 -2.90 12.47
C LEU A 22 -15.74 -3.84 13.23
N SER A 23 -16.85 -4.23 12.61
CA SER A 23 -17.77 -5.19 13.21
C SER A 23 -17.08 -6.52 13.52
N SER A 24 -16.25 -7.02 12.60
CA SER A 24 -15.53 -8.27 12.81
C SER A 24 -14.46 -8.17 13.91
N LEU A 25 -14.05 -6.96 14.26
CA LEU A 25 -13.12 -6.68 15.36
C LEU A 25 -13.85 -6.36 16.68
N ASP A 26 -15.17 -6.44 16.70
CA ASP A 26 -16.01 -6.03 17.83
C ASP A 26 -15.79 -4.55 18.21
N GLU A 27 -15.57 -3.71 17.19
CA GLU A 27 -15.41 -2.27 17.37
C GLU A 27 -16.64 -1.54 16.81
N PRO A 28 -16.96 -0.34 17.36
CA PRO A 28 -18.11 0.43 16.86
C PRO A 28 -17.91 0.91 15.43
N PRO A 29 -18.99 1.20 14.71
CA PRO A 29 -18.90 1.76 13.36
C PRO A 29 -18.03 3.01 13.30
N TYR A 30 -17.45 3.25 12.15
CA TYR A 30 -16.62 4.44 11.93
C TYR A 30 -17.46 5.72 12.04
N ASP A 31 -16.98 6.66 12.84
CA ASP A 31 -17.66 7.94 13.09
C ASP A 31 -16.78 9.16 12.76
N GLY A 32 -15.66 8.94 12.10
CA GLY A 32 -14.75 10.01 11.69
C GLY A 32 -15.17 10.74 10.42
N PRO A 33 -14.28 11.60 9.89
CA PRO A 33 -14.55 12.34 8.66
C PRO A 33 -14.87 11.40 7.48
N THR A 34 -15.78 11.81 6.61
CA THR A 34 -16.29 10.97 5.52
C THR A 34 -15.69 11.27 4.15
N GLY A 35 -14.71 12.17 4.08
CA GLY A 35 -13.95 12.36 2.84
C GLY A 35 -13.17 11.10 2.49
N VAL A 36 -12.96 10.84 1.20
CA VAL A 36 -12.34 9.59 0.75
C VAL A 36 -10.94 9.38 1.32
N ALA A 37 -10.14 10.44 1.43
CA ALA A 37 -8.79 10.33 1.99
C ALA A 37 -8.83 9.89 3.46
N ALA A 38 -9.70 10.48 4.26
CA ALA A 38 -9.85 10.12 5.67
C ALA A 38 -10.36 8.68 5.84
N LEU A 39 -11.31 8.27 5.00
CA LEU A 39 -11.81 6.89 5.00
C LEU A 39 -10.71 5.89 4.64
N LEU A 40 -9.88 6.20 3.64
CA LEU A 40 -8.78 5.32 3.25
C LEU A 40 -7.70 5.24 4.33
N ASP A 41 -7.38 6.35 4.98
CA ASP A 41 -6.46 6.35 6.12
C ASP A 41 -7.01 5.49 7.27
N ALA A 42 -8.31 5.57 7.53
CA ALA A 42 -8.95 4.71 8.52
C ALA A 42 -8.86 3.23 8.15
N CYS A 43 -9.01 2.90 6.86
CA CYS A 43 -8.84 1.53 6.38
C CYS A 43 -7.43 1.00 6.71
N VAL A 44 -6.40 1.80 6.48
CA VAL A 44 -5.02 1.41 6.82
C VAL A 44 -4.92 1.08 8.31
N SER A 45 -5.41 1.96 9.17
CA SER A 45 -5.36 1.77 10.63
C SER A 45 -6.08 0.51 11.07
N VAL A 46 -7.27 0.27 10.52
CA VAL A 46 -8.10 -0.89 10.90
C VAL A 46 -7.47 -2.20 10.42
N VAL A 47 -6.95 -2.23 9.20
CA VAL A 47 -6.27 -3.42 8.67
C VAL A 47 -5.03 -3.74 9.51
N LEU A 48 -4.26 -2.73 9.89
CA LEU A 48 -3.09 -2.92 10.76
C LEU A 48 -3.49 -3.49 12.12
N ARG A 49 -4.60 -3.00 12.72
CA ARG A 49 -5.08 -3.56 13.98
C ARG A 49 -5.50 -5.02 13.83
N ALA A 50 -6.14 -5.38 12.73
CA ALA A 50 -6.49 -6.77 12.47
C ALA A 50 -5.25 -7.65 12.43
N PHE A 51 -4.22 -7.24 11.69
CA PHE A 51 -2.96 -7.99 11.65
C PHE A 51 -2.30 -8.11 13.02
N GLU A 52 -2.27 -7.03 13.80
CA GLU A 52 -1.71 -7.06 15.17
C GLU A 52 -2.42 -8.05 16.08
N ARG A 53 -3.72 -8.20 15.88
CA ARG A 53 -4.55 -9.13 16.66
C ARG A 53 -4.56 -10.54 16.07
N GLU A 54 -3.74 -10.80 15.06
CA GLU A 54 -3.68 -12.07 14.30
C GLU A 54 -5.05 -12.47 13.76
N ILE A 55 -5.86 -11.47 13.37
CA ILE A 55 -7.14 -11.65 12.69
C ILE A 55 -6.91 -11.33 11.22
N ARG A 56 -7.30 -12.27 10.35
CA ARG A 56 -7.18 -12.05 8.92
C ARG A 56 -8.16 -10.95 8.50
N PRO A 57 -7.68 -9.82 7.95
CA PRO A 57 -8.59 -8.76 7.52
C PRO A 57 -9.39 -9.17 6.29
N GLU A 58 -10.54 -8.55 6.11
CA GLU A 58 -11.37 -8.75 4.92
C GLU A 58 -10.61 -8.33 3.66
N ARG A 59 -10.90 -9.00 2.54
CA ARG A 59 -10.17 -8.75 1.29
C ARG A 59 -10.39 -7.33 0.75
N GLU A 60 -11.63 -6.87 0.80
CA GLU A 60 -11.97 -5.57 0.20
C GLU A 60 -11.29 -4.40 0.90
N ILE A 61 -11.34 -4.35 2.23
CA ILE A 61 -10.68 -3.27 2.99
C ILE A 61 -9.16 -3.35 2.83
N THR A 62 -8.60 -4.56 2.77
CA THR A 62 -7.17 -4.75 2.56
C THR A 62 -6.76 -4.18 1.21
N ARG A 63 -7.54 -4.42 0.17
CA ARG A 63 -7.28 -3.85 -1.16
C ARG A 63 -7.30 -2.32 -1.11
N PHE A 64 -8.29 -1.73 -0.46
CA PHE A 64 -8.35 -0.27 -0.31
C PHE A 64 -7.11 0.27 0.40
N ALA A 65 -6.71 -0.34 1.49
CA ALA A 65 -5.53 0.09 2.25
C ALA A 65 -4.24 -0.04 1.43
N VAL A 66 -4.04 -1.17 0.78
CA VAL A 66 -2.85 -1.44 -0.03
C VAL A 66 -2.76 -0.44 -1.19
N ARG A 67 -3.84 -0.27 -1.94
CA ARG A 67 -3.84 0.64 -3.10
C ARG A 67 -3.67 2.09 -2.70
N HIS A 68 -4.28 2.50 -1.60
CA HIS A 68 -4.13 3.86 -1.10
C HIS A 68 -2.65 4.22 -0.85
N LEU A 69 -1.93 3.35 -0.18
CA LEU A 69 -0.52 3.60 0.12
C LEU A 69 0.39 3.42 -1.10
N LEU A 70 0.07 2.50 -2.01
CA LEU A 70 0.80 2.41 -3.28
C LEU A 70 0.62 3.67 -4.12
N ASP A 71 -0.59 4.21 -4.17
CA ASP A 71 -0.86 5.47 -4.87
C ASP A 71 -0.06 6.63 -4.26
N ARG A 72 0.00 6.69 -2.93
CA ARG A 72 0.80 7.71 -2.23
C ARG A 72 2.28 7.58 -2.55
N LEU A 73 2.80 6.35 -2.64
CA LEU A 73 4.19 6.12 -3.05
C LEU A 73 4.43 6.63 -4.47
N ALA A 74 3.56 6.27 -5.40
CA ALA A 74 3.69 6.69 -6.81
C ALA A 74 3.58 8.22 -6.96
N THR A 75 2.79 8.87 -6.11
CA THR A 75 2.66 10.33 -6.10
C THR A 75 3.91 11.00 -5.50
N ALA A 76 4.45 10.44 -4.42
CA ALA A 76 5.63 10.96 -3.75
C ALA A 76 6.92 10.72 -4.55
N ALA A 77 6.99 9.62 -5.26
CA ALA A 77 8.15 9.22 -6.05
C ALA A 77 7.69 8.84 -7.48
N PRO A 78 7.29 9.81 -8.29
CA PRO A 78 6.77 9.50 -9.62
C PRO A 78 7.85 8.97 -10.56
N GLY A 79 7.46 8.09 -11.47
CA GLY A 79 8.35 7.50 -12.45
C GLY A 79 7.94 6.10 -12.84
N ARG A 80 8.80 5.43 -13.62
CA ARG A 80 8.54 4.08 -14.14
C ARG A 80 9.75 3.15 -13.98
N THR A 81 10.68 3.50 -13.11
CA THR A 81 11.91 2.74 -12.94
C THR A 81 11.71 1.48 -12.12
N VAL A 82 10.80 1.53 -11.16
CA VAL A 82 10.52 0.42 -10.24
C VAL A 82 9.05 0.07 -10.28
N GLU A 83 8.74 -1.23 -10.40
CA GLU A 83 7.38 -1.73 -10.19
C GLU A 83 7.29 -2.33 -8.78
N VAL A 84 6.30 -1.87 -8.02
CA VAL A 84 6.01 -2.42 -6.69
C VAL A 84 4.73 -3.24 -6.78
N ARG A 85 4.82 -4.51 -6.43
CA ARG A 85 3.72 -5.49 -6.49
C ARG A 85 3.34 -5.96 -5.11
N VAL A 86 2.07 -5.93 -4.81
CA VAL A 86 1.50 -6.48 -3.57
C VAL A 86 0.35 -7.43 -3.96
N PRO A 87 0.69 -8.65 -4.43
CA PRO A 87 -0.35 -9.59 -4.86
C PRO A 87 -1.24 -10.02 -3.68
N PRO A 88 -2.50 -10.32 -3.91
CA PRO A 88 -3.24 -10.22 -5.18
C PRO A 88 -3.90 -8.87 -5.40
N TYR A 89 -3.50 -7.82 -4.69
CA TYR A 89 -4.28 -6.59 -4.58
C TYR A 89 -3.96 -5.54 -5.65
N ALA A 90 -2.68 -5.20 -5.84
CA ALA A 90 -2.32 -4.12 -6.75
C ALA A 90 -0.83 -4.09 -7.07
N ALA A 91 -0.48 -3.30 -8.09
CA ALA A 91 0.89 -2.95 -8.41
C ALA A 91 0.93 -1.52 -8.92
N VAL A 92 2.04 -0.82 -8.69
CA VAL A 92 2.27 0.53 -9.23
C VAL A 92 3.69 0.65 -9.74
N GLN A 93 3.90 1.58 -10.67
CA GLN A 93 5.23 2.01 -11.07
C GLN A 93 5.58 3.29 -10.34
N CYS A 94 6.83 3.44 -9.98
CA CYS A 94 7.32 4.60 -9.25
C CYS A 94 8.81 4.82 -9.51
N VAL A 95 9.35 5.89 -8.95
CA VAL A 95 10.74 6.30 -8.97
C VAL A 95 11.21 6.73 -10.36
N ALA A 96 11.75 7.93 -10.43
CA ALA A 96 12.37 8.46 -11.65
C ALA A 96 13.72 7.76 -11.90
N GLY A 97 14.06 7.61 -13.16
CA GLY A 97 15.32 6.99 -13.53
C GLY A 97 15.44 6.82 -15.04
N PRO A 98 16.42 6.03 -15.50
CA PRO A 98 16.60 5.78 -16.92
C PRO A 98 15.33 5.23 -17.56
N ARG A 99 15.06 5.68 -18.78
CA ARG A 99 13.87 5.27 -19.51
C ARG A 99 13.96 3.80 -19.88
N HIS A 100 12.91 3.06 -19.58
CA HIS A 100 12.74 1.69 -20.00
C HIS A 100 11.66 1.64 -21.07
N THR A 101 11.96 1.08 -22.23
CA THR A 101 11.09 1.17 -23.41
C THR A 101 10.40 -0.13 -23.79
N ARG A 102 10.76 -1.26 -23.19
CA ARG A 102 10.19 -2.56 -23.57
C ARG A 102 10.01 -3.49 -22.38
N GLY A 103 8.92 -4.24 -22.43
CA GLY A 103 8.69 -5.39 -21.59
C GLY A 103 8.51 -5.11 -20.12
N THR A 104 8.95 -6.05 -19.31
CA THR A 104 8.86 -5.97 -17.86
C THR A 104 9.77 -4.87 -17.32
N PRO A 105 9.34 -4.10 -16.30
CA PRO A 105 10.22 -3.15 -15.63
C PRO A 105 11.51 -3.82 -15.18
N PRO A 106 12.68 -3.15 -15.33
CA PRO A 106 13.97 -3.76 -14.97
C PRO A 106 14.17 -3.92 -13.47
N ASN A 107 13.34 -3.26 -12.66
CA ASN A 107 13.42 -3.31 -11.21
C ASN A 107 12.04 -3.63 -10.65
N VAL A 108 11.97 -4.68 -9.83
CA VAL A 108 10.71 -5.14 -9.25
C VAL A 108 10.87 -5.34 -7.76
N VAL A 109 9.93 -4.82 -6.99
CA VAL A 109 9.79 -5.07 -5.57
C VAL A 109 8.46 -5.77 -5.36
N GLU A 110 8.47 -6.92 -4.72
CA GLU A 110 7.23 -7.67 -4.44
C GLU A 110 7.19 -8.03 -2.96
N THR A 111 6.04 -7.81 -2.34
CA THR A 111 5.83 -8.14 -0.94
C THR A 111 4.35 -8.41 -0.66
N ASP A 112 4.05 -8.93 0.52
CA ASP A 112 2.67 -9.16 0.95
C ASP A 112 2.03 -7.91 1.55
N ALA A 113 0.72 -7.95 1.76
CA ALA A 113 -0.04 -6.81 2.24
C ALA A 113 0.43 -6.31 3.61
N ARG A 114 0.63 -7.20 4.57
CA ARG A 114 1.06 -6.80 5.91
C ARG A 114 2.42 -6.11 5.87
N THR A 115 3.37 -6.71 5.19
CA THR A 115 4.71 -6.14 5.05
C THR A 115 4.66 -4.77 4.36
N TRP A 116 3.87 -4.66 3.30
CA TRP A 116 3.71 -3.38 2.60
C TRP A 116 3.16 -2.29 3.53
N LEU A 117 2.09 -2.58 4.26
CA LEU A 117 1.50 -1.62 5.19
C LEU A 117 2.47 -1.23 6.31
N ASP A 118 3.20 -2.20 6.84
CA ASP A 118 4.20 -1.94 7.88
C ASP A 118 5.35 -1.05 7.37
N LEU A 119 5.84 -1.31 6.16
CA LEU A 119 6.88 -0.49 5.53
C LEU A 119 6.39 0.94 5.26
N ALA A 120 5.21 1.07 4.70
CA ALA A 120 4.65 2.36 4.33
C ALA A 120 4.35 3.24 5.54
N THR A 121 4.00 2.65 6.68
CA THR A 121 3.66 3.37 7.90
C THR A 121 4.82 3.48 8.90
N GLY A 122 5.96 2.91 8.60
CA GLY A 122 7.15 3.00 9.46
C GLY A 122 7.20 2.00 10.61
N ARG A 123 6.32 1.00 10.61
CA ARG A 123 6.33 -0.06 11.62
C ARG A 123 7.44 -1.09 11.39
N LEU A 124 7.95 -1.13 10.18
CA LEU A 124 9.03 -2.02 9.77
C LEU A 124 9.97 -1.22 8.85
N THR A 125 11.27 -1.30 9.08
CA THR A 125 12.23 -0.63 8.22
C THR A 125 12.53 -1.49 6.99
N TRP A 126 12.97 -0.85 5.91
CA TRP A 126 13.38 -1.57 4.70
C TRP A 126 14.50 -2.58 4.98
N PRO A 127 15.61 -2.20 5.65
CA PRO A 127 16.66 -3.17 5.95
C PRO A 127 16.16 -4.37 6.77
N ALA A 128 15.27 -4.14 7.74
CA ALA A 128 14.72 -5.23 8.55
C ALA A 128 13.85 -6.17 7.72
N ALA A 129 13.03 -5.61 6.83
CA ALA A 129 12.19 -6.42 5.94
C ALA A 129 13.03 -7.27 4.98
N MET A 130 14.10 -6.69 4.41
CA MET A 130 15.01 -7.42 3.54
C MET A 130 15.74 -8.54 4.30
N ALA A 131 16.24 -8.24 5.49
CA ALA A 131 16.94 -9.23 6.32
C ALA A 131 16.03 -10.39 6.73
N ALA A 132 14.73 -10.12 6.93
CA ALA A 132 13.75 -11.14 7.29
C ALA A 132 13.20 -11.92 6.08
N GLY A 133 13.63 -11.59 4.86
CA GLY A 133 13.13 -12.25 3.65
C GLY A 133 11.69 -11.92 3.31
N LYS A 134 11.19 -10.79 3.78
CA LYS A 134 9.78 -10.38 3.58
C LYS A 134 9.56 -9.63 2.27
N VAL A 135 10.62 -9.23 1.60
CA VAL A 135 10.57 -8.48 0.35
C VAL A 135 11.43 -9.19 -0.68
N ALA A 136 10.87 -9.44 -1.85
CA ALA A 136 11.63 -9.92 -3.01
C ALA A 136 11.94 -8.71 -3.90
N ALA A 137 13.21 -8.36 -4.00
CA ALA A 137 13.65 -7.23 -4.80
C ALA A 137 14.63 -7.72 -5.88
N SER A 138 14.38 -7.34 -7.12
CA SER A 138 15.24 -7.66 -8.26
C SER A 138 15.52 -6.43 -9.09
N GLY A 139 16.76 -6.32 -9.57
CA GLY A 139 17.23 -5.17 -10.34
C GLY A 139 18.06 -4.22 -9.48
N ALA A 140 18.96 -3.49 -10.15
CA ALA A 140 19.93 -2.63 -9.47
C ALA A 140 19.32 -1.44 -8.74
N ARG A 141 18.10 -1.07 -9.09
CA ARG A 141 17.40 0.08 -8.51
C ARG A 141 16.18 -0.31 -7.68
N ALA A 142 16.05 -1.59 -7.31
CA ALA A 142 14.93 -2.10 -6.54
C ALA A 142 15.13 -1.89 -5.02
N ASP A 143 15.45 -0.66 -4.62
CA ASP A 143 15.63 -0.26 -3.23
C ASP A 143 14.74 0.95 -2.95
N LEU A 144 13.76 0.76 -2.09
CA LEU A 144 12.79 1.80 -1.72
C LEU A 144 13.11 2.48 -0.39
N SER A 145 14.29 2.24 0.17
CA SER A 145 14.63 2.77 1.51
C SER A 145 14.54 4.29 1.61
N GLU A 146 14.83 5.02 0.53
CA GLU A 146 14.74 6.48 0.50
C GLU A 146 13.29 6.99 0.51
N HIS A 147 12.35 6.15 0.14
CA HIS A 147 10.94 6.53 -0.05
C HIS A 147 10.03 6.04 1.06
N LEU A 148 10.56 5.23 1.96
CA LEU A 148 9.78 4.62 3.04
C LEU A 148 10.35 5.00 4.42
N PRO A 149 9.51 5.24 5.42
CA PRO A 149 8.04 5.26 5.35
C PRO A 149 7.50 6.45 4.55
N LEU A 150 6.24 6.34 4.15
CA LEU A 150 5.54 7.46 3.50
C LEU A 150 5.29 8.58 4.51
N ARG A 151 5.40 9.83 4.04
CA ARG A 151 5.21 11.01 4.88
C ARG A 151 3.93 11.73 4.55
#